data_a04d34d552751ad38ce38e28e558f51c
#
_entry.id   a04d34d552751ad38ce38e28e558f51c
#
_cell.length_a   1.000
_cell.length_b   1.000
_cell.length_c   1.000
_cell.angle_alpha   90.00
_cell.angle_beta   90.00
_cell.angle_gamma   90.00
#
_symmetry.space_group_name_H-M   'P 1'
#
loop_
_entity.id
_entity.type
_entity.pdbx_description
1 polymer ?
#
loop_
_entity_poly.entity_id
_entity_poly.type
_entity_poly.pdbx_seq_one_letter_code
_entity_poly.pdbx_strand_id
1 'polypeptide(L)'
;MNKKTIITILLALIVVSGRAQTSFDPEEGCLNVVEVSYAKGVGEYGDGGLSGNYLHEKFINERFSIGAGIGYSHHKNYKFSAIPIYLSTHYFFLDRKFSPFVNLRVGGFALFNAKNVGSNEKYSLSKEKQGFSLFMSPSIGVKMHITPNIGIMASISDEAYLVNAFDTNRNDYKSRLIHSMGINVGVCFQIKGW
;
A
#
# COMPACT_ATOMS: atom_id res chain seq x y z
N MET A 1 -19.80 -17.18 8.81
CA MET A 1 -18.61 -18.02 9.03
C MET A 1 -18.08 -17.73 10.43
N ASN A 2 -17.88 -18.74 11.28
CA ASN A 2 -17.55 -18.56 12.70
C ASN A 2 -16.08 -18.09 12.84
N LYS A 3 -15.79 -17.14 13.75
CA LYS A 3 -14.41 -16.63 13.99
C LYS A 3 -13.39 -17.75 14.24
N LYS A 4 -13.82 -18.83 14.91
CA LYS A 4 -13.00 -20.03 15.14
C LYS A 4 -12.62 -20.74 13.84
N THR A 5 -13.53 -20.82 12.87
CA THR A 5 -13.28 -21.45 11.56
C THR A 5 -12.25 -20.68 10.73
N ILE A 6 -12.27 -19.34 10.80
CA ILE A 6 -11.28 -18.48 10.12
C ILE A 6 -9.89 -18.70 10.69
N ILE A 7 -9.78 -18.71 12.03
CA ILE A 7 -8.50 -18.92 12.74
C ILE A 7 -7.95 -20.32 12.42
N THR A 8 -8.80 -21.34 12.39
CA THR A 8 -8.38 -22.72 12.08
C THR A 8 -7.90 -22.84 10.63
N ILE A 9 -8.58 -22.19 9.66
CA ILE A 9 -8.13 -22.17 8.27
C ILE A 9 -6.80 -21.42 8.13
N LEU A 10 -6.62 -20.29 8.83
CA LEU A 10 -5.35 -19.56 8.84
C LEU A 10 -4.21 -20.40 9.43
N LEU A 11 -4.46 -21.06 10.56
CA LEU A 11 -3.49 -21.97 11.18
C LEU A 11 -3.17 -23.19 10.30
N ALA A 12 -4.16 -23.78 9.64
CA ALA A 12 -3.97 -24.89 8.70
C ALA A 12 -3.14 -24.47 7.48
N LEU A 13 -3.37 -23.28 6.93
CA LEU A 13 -2.56 -22.70 5.86
C LEU A 13 -1.09 -22.50 6.29
N ILE A 14 -0.83 -22.10 7.51
CA ILE A 14 0.52 -21.95 8.05
C ILE A 14 1.22 -23.30 8.21
N VAL A 15 0.51 -24.35 8.63
CA VAL A 15 1.08 -25.70 8.84
C VAL A 15 1.36 -26.42 7.51
N VAL A 16 0.50 -26.27 6.51
CA VAL A 16 0.70 -26.89 5.19
C VAL A 16 1.89 -26.26 4.45
N SER A 17 2.18 -24.99 4.69
CA SER A 17 3.32 -24.27 4.09
C SER A 17 4.70 -24.76 4.60
N GLY A 18 4.75 -25.48 5.70
CA GLY A 18 5.99 -25.88 6.38
C GLY A 18 6.80 -26.98 5.68
N ARG A 19 6.31 -27.61 4.60
CA ARG A 19 6.94 -28.79 3.99
C ARG A 19 7.60 -28.59 2.62
N ALA A 20 7.56 -27.39 2.06
CA ALA A 20 8.21 -27.11 0.77
C ALA A 20 9.49 -26.30 1.00
N GLN A 21 10.56 -26.98 1.42
CA GLN A 21 11.90 -26.40 1.44
C GLN A 21 12.45 -26.36 0.02
N THR A 22 12.47 -25.21 -0.60
CA THR A 22 13.48 -24.81 -1.56
C THR A 22 14.20 -23.64 -0.93
N SER A 23 15.48 -23.81 -0.60
CA SER A 23 16.33 -22.71 -0.13
C SER A 23 16.31 -21.61 -1.18
N PHE A 24 15.72 -20.50 -0.82
CA PHE A 24 15.77 -19.27 -1.58
C PHE A 24 16.93 -18.48 -0.97
N ASP A 25 17.90 -18.09 -1.79
CA ASP A 25 19.03 -17.29 -1.34
C ASP A 25 18.74 -15.81 -1.66
N PRO A 26 18.30 -15.03 -0.66
CA PRO A 26 17.90 -13.63 -0.86
C PRO A 26 19.07 -12.65 -0.72
N GLU A 27 20.30 -13.15 -0.48
CA GLU A 27 21.42 -12.29 -0.06
C GLU A 27 21.81 -11.23 -1.08
N GLU A 28 21.49 -11.42 -2.38
CA GLU A 28 21.86 -10.43 -3.41
C GLU A 28 20.75 -10.29 -4.45
N GLY A 29 19.87 -9.31 -4.28
CA GLY A 29 18.85 -9.07 -5.31
C GLY A 29 17.95 -7.88 -5.06
N CYS A 30 17.20 -7.55 -6.10
CA CYS A 30 16.18 -6.54 -6.06
C CYS A 30 14.79 -7.19 -6.10
N LEU A 31 13.91 -6.71 -5.26
CA LEU A 31 12.48 -7.02 -5.26
C LEU A 31 11.75 -5.96 -6.08
N ASN A 32 11.09 -6.38 -7.14
CA ASN A 32 10.20 -5.55 -7.92
C ASN A 32 8.77 -6.01 -7.69
N VAL A 33 7.85 -5.10 -7.37
CA VAL A 33 6.45 -5.43 -7.13
C VAL A 33 5.57 -4.56 -8.01
N VAL A 34 4.66 -5.19 -8.73
CA VAL A 34 3.53 -4.54 -9.40
C VAL A 34 2.28 -4.96 -8.67
N GLU A 35 1.56 -4.02 -8.11
CA GLU A 35 0.35 -4.31 -7.34
C GLU A 35 -0.83 -3.43 -7.75
N VAL A 36 -2.02 -3.95 -7.51
CA VAL A 36 -3.28 -3.22 -7.55
C VAL A 36 -3.91 -3.25 -6.18
N SER A 37 -4.57 -2.16 -5.83
CA SER A 37 -5.22 -2.01 -4.52
C SER A 37 -6.63 -1.51 -4.69
N TYR A 38 -7.50 -2.00 -3.83
CA TYR A 38 -8.82 -1.44 -3.61
C TYR A 38 -8.90 -0.96 -2.17
N ALA A 39 -9.17 0.33 -1.98
CA ALA A 39 -9.29 0.94 -0.67
C ALA A 39 -10.72 1.40 -0.40
N LYS A 40 -11.13 1.29 0.86
CA LYS A 40 -12.39 1.81 1.38
C LYS A 40 -12.10 2.86 2.44
N GLY A 41 -12.72 4.02 2.30
CA GLY A 41 -12.59 5.11 3.27
C GLY A 41 -13.04 4.72 4.67
N VAL A 42 -12.33 5.20 5.67
CA VAL A 42 -12.57 4.97 7.09
C VAL A 42 -12.67 6.31 7.81
N GLY A 43 -13.68 6.46 8.68
CA GLY A 43 -13.92 7.69 9.44
C GLY A 43 -14.63 8.79 8.63
N GLU A 44 -14.74 9.97 9.24
CA GLU A 44 -15.51 11.11 8.68
C GLU A 44 -14.93 11.65 7.36
N TYR A 45 -13.61 11.55 7.19
CA TYR A 45 -12.87 12.02 6.00
C TYR A 45 -12.36 10.88 5.12
N GLY A 46 -12.83 9.66 5.37
CA GLY A 46 -12.37 8.50 4.63
C GLY A 46 -12.77 8.56 3.15
N ASP A 47 -11.81 8.29 2.27
CA ASP A 47 -12.07 8.16 0.83
C ASP A 47 -11.60 6.81 0.33
N GLY A 48 -12.38 6.21 -0.55
CA GLY A 48 -12.07 4.93 -1.16
C GLY A 48 -11.76 5.06 -2.63
N GLY A 49 -10.98 4.12 -3.14
CA GLY A 49 -10.59 4.17 -4.54
C GLY A 49 -9.86 2.92 -5.02
N LEU A 50 -9.34 3.05 -6.23
CA LEU A 50 -8.47 2.05 -6.85
C LEU A 50 -7.09 2.66 -7.04
N SER A 51 -6.06 1.87 -6.81
CA SER A 51 -4.68 2.27 -7.10
C SER A 51 -3.89 1.16 -7.77
N GLY A 52 -2.88 1.56 -8.53
CA GLY A 52 -1.85 0.69 -9.06
C GLY A 52 -0.49 1.24 -8.65
N ASN A 53 0.41 0.36 -8.22
CA ASN A 53 1.72 0.74 -7.69
C ASN A 53 2.82 -0.12 -8.32
N TYR A 54 3.98 0.49 -8.51
CA TYR A 54 5.23 -0.18 -8.80
C TYR A 54 6.25 0.16 -7.73
N LEU A 55 6.91 -0.87 -7.19
CA LEU A 55 7.96 -0.75 -6.18
C LEU A 55 9.23 -1.40 -6.70
N HIS A 56 10.35 -0.77 -6.41
CA HIS A 56 11.69 -1.31 -6.62
C HIS A 56 12.46 -1.21 -5.32
N GLU A 57 12.84 -2.35 -4.74
CA GLU A 57 13.54 -2.44 -3.46
C GLU A 57 14.77 -3.32 -3.60
N LYS A 58 15.82 -2.97 -2.87
CA LYS A 58 17.02 -3.79 -2.70
C LYS A 58 16.97 -4.51 -1.36
N PHE A 59 17.29 -5.78 -1.32
CA PHE A 59 17.52 -6.51 -0.09
C PHE A 59 18.79 -6.00 0.59
N ILE A 60 18.67 -5.61 1.86
CA ILE A 60 19.80 -5.25 2.74
C ILE A 60 20.29 -6.50 3.47
N ASN A 61 19.39 -7.43 3.72
CA ASN A 61 19.66 -8.77 4.24
C ASN A 61 18.51 -9.69 3.82
N GLU A 62 18.58 -10.97 4.18
CA GLU A 62 17.59 -12.00 3.85
C GLU A 62 16.13 -11.63 4.16
N ARG A 63 15.90 -10.73 5.12
CA ARG A 63 14.56 -10.39 5.62
C ARG A 63 14.15 -8.96 5.42
N PHE A 64 15.08 -8.08 5.13
CA PHE A 64 14.81 -6.65 5.06
C PHE A 64 15.14 -6.09 3.69
N SER A 65 14.17 -5.44 3.06
CA SER A 65 14.37 -4.69 1.82
C SER A 65 13.95 -3.23 1.99
N ILE A 66 14.61 -2.36 1.24
CA ILE A 66 14.33 -0.93 1.19
C ILE A 66 14.42 -0.45 -0.25
N GLY A 67 13.58 0.50 -0.61
CA GLY A 67 13.58 1.08 -1.94
C GLY A 67 12.57 2.19 -2.10
N ALA A 68 12.13 2.36 -3.32
CA ALA A 68 11.19 3.41 -3.69
C ALA A 68 10.04 2.86 -4.54
N GLY A 69 8.93 3.56 -4.53
CA GLY A 69 7.78 3.24 -5.34
C GLY A 69 7.11 4.47 -5.91
N ILE A 70 6.37 4.22 -6.97
CA ILE A 70 5.50 5.19 -7.62
C ILE A 70 4.16 4.52 -7.89
N GLY A 71 3.09 5.27 -7.82
CA GLY A 71 1.76 4.75 -8.07
C GLY A 71 0.84 5.73 -8.78
N TYR A 72 -0.35 5.25 -9.04
CA TYR A 72 -1.49 6.05 -9.45
C TYR A 72 -2.69 5.62 -8.63
N SER A 73 -3.38 6.57 -8.01
CA SER A 73 -4.61 6.33 -7.26
C SER A 73 -5.75 7.21 -7.77
N HIS A 74 -6.94 6.63 -7.80
CA HIS A 74 -8.16 7.34 -8.13
C HIS A 74 -9.15 7.23 -6.96
N HIS A 75 -9.51 8.36 -6.40
CA HIS A 75 -10.38 8.51 -5.24
C HIS A 75 -11.79 8.88 -5.67
N LYS A 76 -12.78 8.11 -5.20
CA LYS A 76 -14.16 8.20 -5.69
C LYS A 76 -14.95 9.34 -5.08
N ASN A 77 -14.86 9.53 -3.75
CA ASN A 77 -15.67 10.50 -3.04
C ASN A 77 -15.21 11.92 -3.33
N TYR A 78 -13.93 12.18 -3.24
CA TYR A 78 -13.35 13.50 -3.52
C TYR A 78 -13.00 13.70 -5.00
N LYS A 79 -13.28 12.70 -5.86
CA LYS A 79 -13.11 12.77 -7.34
C LYS A 79 -11.75 13.32 -7.79
N PHE A 80 -10.69 12.93 -7.10
CA PHE A 80 -9.33 13.30 -7.47
C PHE A 80 -8.50 12.07 -7.85
N SER A 81 -7.44 12.31 -8.60
CA SER A 81 -6.40 11.34 -8.85
C SER A 81 -5.09 11.84 -8.27
N ALA A 82 -4.28 10.93 -7.77
CA ALA A 82 -2.98 11.24 -7.19
C ALA A 82 -1.89 10.32 -7.76
N ILE A 83 -0.68 10.86 -7.85
CA ILE A 83 0.54 10.08 -8.11
C ILE A 83 1.37 10.12 -6.84
N PRO A 84 1.31 9.08 -5.99
CA PRO A 84 2.21 8.93 -4.85
C PRO A 84 3.62 8.54 -5.33
N ILE A 85 4.63 9.16 -4.69
CA ILE A 85 6.05 8.78 -4.79
C ILE A 85 6.52 8.58 -3.36
N TYR A 86 7.08 7.41 -3.06
CA TYR A 86 7.36 7.04 -1.68
C TYR A 86 8.60 6.15 -1.56
N LEU A 87 9.21 6.19 -0.37
CA LEU A 87 10.12 5.17 0.10
C LEU A 87 9.31 4.01 0.66
N SER A 88 9.80 2.81 0.46
CA SER A 88 9.16 1.57 0.90
C SER A 88 10.15 0.67 1.59
N THR A 89 9.70 0.00 2.64
CA THR A 89 10.50 -1.00 3.34
C THR A 89 9.64 -2.23 3.60
N HIS A 90 10.20 -3.43 3.35
CA HIS A 90 9.57 -4.69 3.76
C HIS A 90 10.45 -5.38 4.80
N TYR A 91 9.78 -5.99 5.78
CA TYR A 91 10.39 -6.97 6.67
C TYR A 91 9.65 -8.30 6.54
N PHE A 92 10.36 -9.32 6.07
CA PHE A 92 9.87 -10.68 5.87
C PHE A 92 10.21 -11.52 7.09
N PHE A 93 9.19 -12.11 7.72
CA PHE A 93 9.40 -12.89 8.95
C PHE A 93 10.03 -14.25 8.69
N LEU A 94 9.83 -14.81 7.50
CA LEU A 94 10.31 -16.13 7.11
C LEU A 94 11.00 -16.06 5.76
N ASP A 95 12.13 -16.74 5.65
CA ASP A 95 12.80 -17.01 4.39
C ASP A 95 12.34 -18.38 3.85
N ARG A 96 11.12 -18.41 3.33
CA ARG A 96 10.46 -19.63 2.83
C ARG A 96 9.52 -19.29 1.68
N LYS A 97 9.03 -20.35 1.02
CA LYS A 97 8.03 -20.24 -0.05
C LYS A 97 6.82 -19.37 0.34
N PHE A 98 6.43 -19.43 1.61
CA PHE A 98 5.38 -18.59 2.19
C PHE A 98 6.02 -17.73 3.29
N SER A 99 5.97 -16.43 3.12
CA SER A 99 6.57 -15.47 4.03
C SER A 99 5.56 -14.37 4.42
N PRO A 100 5.11 -14.34 5.67
CA PRO A 100 4.44 -13.16 6.19
C PRO A 100 5.39 -11.96 6.17
N PHE A 101 4.85 -10.77 5.98
CA PHE A 101 5.63 -9.53 5.99
C PHE A 101 4.87 -8.37 6.60
N VAL A 102 5.62 -7.38 7.04
CA VAL A 102 5.14 -6.01 7.27
C VAL A 102 5.83 -5.08 6.29
N ASN A 103 5.12 -4.05 5.85
CA ASN A 103 5.66 -3.04 4.95
C ASN A 103 5.26 -1.66 5.46
N LEU A 104 6.13 -0.69 5.28
CA LEU A 104 5.86 0.71 5.51
C LEU A 104 6.24 1.52 4.28
N ARG A 105 5.31 2.33 3.79
CA ARG A 105 5.52 3.31 2.73
C ARG A 105 5.36 4.70 3.30
N VAL A 106 6.30 5.59 3.01
CA VAL A 106 6.27 7.00 3.44
C VAL A 106 6.75 7.88 2.29
N GLY A 107 5.99 8.90 1.97
CA GLY A 107 6.35 9.77 0.86
C GLY A 107 5.41 10.95 0.71
N GLY A 108 5.24 11.38 -0.52
CA GLY A 108 4.31 12.42 -0.87
C GLY A 108 3.56 12.09 -2.15
N PHE A 109 2.61 12.92 -2.46
CA PHE A 109 1.80 12.75 -3.66
C PHE A 109 1.47 14.06 -4.33
N ALA A 110 1.34 14.01 -5.65
CA ALA A 110 0.84 15.09 -6.48
C ALA A 110 -0.62 14.82 -6.86
N LEU A 111 -1.47 15.83 -6.70
CA LEU A 111 -2.89 15.75 -7.07
C LEU A 111 -3.14 16.17 -8.50
N PHE A 112 -4.00 15.41 -9.17
CA PHE A 112 -4.48 15.70 -10.53
C PHE A 112 -6.01 15.67 -10.55
N ASN A 113 -6.61 16.48 -11.44
CA ASN A 113 -8.04 16.49 -11.70
C ASN A 113 -8.94 16.68 -10.46
N ALA A 114 -8.43 17.32 -9.40
CA ALA A 114 -9.29 17.72 -8.30
C ALA A 114 -10.32 18.71 -8.85
N LYS A 115 -11.55 18.26 -9.05
CA LYS A 115 -12.69 19.13 -9.35
C LYS A 115 -13.15 19.73 -8.04
N ASN A 116 -13.48 21.02 -8.04
CA ASN A 116 -14.21 21.61 -6.92
C ASN A 116 -15.49 20.81 -6.76
N VAL A 117 -15.56 19.99 -5.71
CA VAL A 117 -16.73 19.20 -5.42
C VAL A 117 -17.81 20.15 -4.93
N GLY A 118 -18.93 20.11 -5.60
CA GLY A 118 -19.98 21.12 -5.60
C GLY A 118 -20.56 21.48 -4.26
N SER A 119 -21.31 22.54 -4.29
CA SER A 119 -21.97 23.39 -3.32
C SER A 119 -22.66 22.78 -2.08
N ASN A 120 -22.63 21.48 -1.87
CA ASN A 120 -23.26 20.80 -0.72
C ASN A 120 -22.26 20.02 0.16
N GLU A 121 -20.98 20.03 -0.15
CA GLU A 121 -19.99 19.32 0.65
C GLU A 121 -19.22 20.31 1.55
N LYS A 122 -19.18 19.98 2.82
CA LYS A 122 -18.56 20.77 3.89
C LYS A 122 -17.07 21.06 3.67
N TYR A 123 -16.41 20.28 2.79
CA TYR A 123 -14.99 20.40 2.49
C TYR A 123 -14.74 20.25 0.99
N SER A 124 -13.92 21.14 0.45
CA SER A 124 -13.49 21.13 -0.94
C SER A 124 -11.98 21.03 -1.05
N LEU A 125 -11.47 20.17 -1.92
CA LEU A 125 -10.05 20.09 -2.24
C LEU A 125 -9.73 21.06 -3.38
N SER A 126 -8.93 22.10 -3.11
CA SER A 126 -8.50 23.04 -4.12
C SER A 126 -7.12 22.69 -4.65
N LYS A 127 -6.99 22.54 -5.99
CA LYS A 127 -5.72 22.26 -6.66
C LYS A 127 -4.69 23.37 -6.45
N GLU A 128 -5.12 24.63 -6.36
CA GLU A 128 -4.22 25.79 -6.33
C GLU A 128 -3.42 25.97 -5.04
N LYS A 129 -3.88 25.36 -3.93
CA LYS A 129 -3.23 25.46 -2.61
C LYS A 129 -2.70 24.13 -2.08
N GLN A 130 -2.71 23.08 -2.92
CA GLN A 130 -2.11 21.81 -2.55
C GLN A 130 -0.65 21.80 -3.03
N GLY A 131 0.25 22.12 -2.10
CA GLY A 131 1.66 21.83 -2.25
C GLY A 131 1.91 20.31 -2.18
N PHE A 132 3.14 19.94 -1.89
CA PHE A 132 3.51 18.55 -1.61
C PHE A 132 2.76 18.06 -0.36
N SER A 133 1.95 17.03 -0.53
CA SER A 133 1.16 16.43 0.53
C SER A 133 1.80 15.14 1.00
N LEU A 134 1.72 14.84 2.30
CA LEU A 134 2.33 13.65 2.88
C LEU A 134 1.44 12.42 2.72
N PHE A 135 2.09 11.29 2.51
CA PHE A 135 1.50 9.98 2.39
C PHE A 135 2.23 8.99 3.29
N MET A 136 1.47 8.16 4.00
CA MET A 136 1.98 7.05 4.78
C MET A 136 1.05 5.85 4.62
N SER A 137 1.62 4.66 4.45
CA SER A 137 0.85 3.43 4.32
C SER A 137 1.57 2.26 4.96
N PRO A 138 1.30 1.98 6.25
CA PRO A 138 1.66 0.70 6.85
C PRO A 138 0.80 -0.43 6.31
N SER A 139 1.38 -1.61 6.15
CA SER A 139 0.66 -2.80 5.72
C SER A 139 1.21 -4.08 6.35
N ILE A 140 0.35 -5.09 6.42
CA ILE A 140 0.71 -6.45 6.80
C ILE A 140 0.19 -7.41 5.73
N GLY A 141 0.99 -8.40 5.37
CA GLY A 141 0.63 -9.29 4.28
C GLY A 141 1.40 -10.59 4.24
N VAL A 142 1.24 -11.27 3.15
CA VAL A 142 1.91 -12.54 2.86
C VAL A 142 2.48 -12.51 1.44
N LYS A 143 3.67 -13.05 1.29
CA LYS A 143 4.34 -13.34 0.02
C LYS A 143 4.36 -14.84 -0.19
N MET A 144 4.01 -15.29 -1.37
CA MET A 144 4.10 -16.68 -1.78
C MET A 144 4.90 -16.80 -3.08
N HIS A 145 6.01 -17.52 -3.05
CA HIS A 145 6.80 -17.81 -4.23
C HIS A 145 6.12 -18.88 -5.09
N ILE A 146 5.88 -18.58 -6.37
CA ILE A 146 5.42 -19.53 -7.39
C ILE A 146 6.64 -20.22 -8.01
N THR A 147 7.65 -19.42 -8.34
CA THR A 147 8.97 -19.87 -8.80
C THR A 147 10.06 -19.22 -7.94
N PRO A 148 11.34 -19.60 -8.07
CA PRO A 148 12.41 -18.91 -7.34
C PRO A 148 12.46 -17.40 -7.54
N ASN A 149 12.03 -16.91 -8.70
CA ASN A 149 12.10 -15.50 -9.05
C ASN A 149 10.76 -14.77 -9.11
N ILE A 150 9.63 -15.48 -9.04
CA ILE A 150 8.30 -14.90 -9.19
C ILE A 150 7.44 -15.31 -8.00
N GLY A 151 6.76 -14.36 -7.43
CA GLY A 151 5.82 -14.60 -6.33
C GLY A 151 4.56 -13.74 -6.45
N ILE A 152 3.59 -14.07 -5.62
CA ILE A 152 2.37 -13.29 -5.39
C ILE A 152 2.45 -12.70 -4.00
N MET A 153 2.02 -11.46 -3.86
CA MET A 153 1.90 -10.76 -2.59
C MET A 153 0.44 -10.35 -2.38
N ALA A 154 -0.04 -10.50 -1.15
CA ALA A 154 -1.34 -10.00 -0.74
C ALA A 154 -1.21 -9.33 0.63
N SER A 155 -1.80 -8.14 0.80
CA SER A 155 -1.71 -7.40 2.06
C SER A 155 -2.96 -6.59 2.34
N ILE A 156 -3.08 -6.19 3.60
CA ILE A 156 -4.03 -5.18 4.06
C ILE A 156 -3.20 -3.97 4.49
N SER A 157 -3.60 -2.78 4.05
CA SER A 157 -2.93 -1.52 4.36
C SER A 157 -3.89 -0.51 4.98
N ASP A 158 -3.34 0.40 5.78
CA ASP A 158 -3.99 1.66 6.13
C ASP A 158 -3.27 2.79 5.38
N GLU A 159 -3.97 3.43 4.46
CA GLU A 159 -3.43 4.54 3.68
C GLU A 159 -3.86 5.85 4.31
N ALA A 160 -2.89 6.63 4.75
CA ALA A 160 -3.08 7.94 5.38
C ALA A 160 -2.53 9.04 4.47
N TYR A 161 -3.43 9.95 4.07
CA TYR A 161 -3.11 11.11 3.23
C TYR A 161 -3.34 12.39 4.01
N LEU A 162 -2.31 13.21 4.17
CA LEU A 162 -2.44 14.54 4.75
C LEU A 162 -2.73 15.54 3.63
N VAL A 163 -3.94 16.06 3.58
CA VAL A 163 -4.41 17.00 2.55
C VAL A 163 -4.85 18.32 3.15
N ASN A 164 -4.73 19.41 2.39
CA ASN A 164 -5.29 20.70 2.76
C ASN A 164 -6.69 20.81 2.16
N ALA A 165 -7.70 20.79 3.00
CA ALA A 165 -9.10 20.91 2.62
C ALA A 165 -9.65 22.31 2.98
N PHE A 166 -10.43 22.91 2.08
CA PHE A 166 -11.11 24.17 2.32
C PHE A 166 -12.41 23.90 3.11
N ASP A 167 -12.52 24.49 4.29
CA ASP A 167 -13.74 24.46 5.13
C ASP A 167 -14.66 25.59 4.70
N THR A 168 -15.72 25.27 4.00
CA THR A 168 -16.69 26.24 3.47
C THR A 168 -17.40 27.03 4.58
N ASN A 169 -17.59 26.43 5.76
CA ASN A 169 -18.26 27.08 6.89
C ASN A 169 -17.38 28.14 7.57
N ARG A 170 -16.06 27.94 7.53
CA ARG A 170 -15.07 28.83 8.19
C ARG A 170 -14.29 29.70 7.22
N ASN A 171 -14.50 29.50 5.92
CA ASN A 171 -13.78 30.19 4.85
C ASN A 171 -12.25 30.11 5.02
N ASP A 172 -11.75 28.96 5.45
CA ASP A 172 -10.34 28.75 5.79
C ASP A 172 -9.84 27.36 5.35
N TYR A 173 -8.51 27.22 5.15
CA TYR A 173 -7.88 25.96 4.83
C TYR A 173 -7.40 25.25 6.09
N LYS A 174 -7.74 23.97 6.20
CA LYS A 174 -7.26 23.10 7.28
C LYS A 174 -6.66 21.83 6.76
N SER A 175 -5.55 21.44 7.35
CA SER A 175 -4.97 20.12 7.11
C SER A 175 -5.91 19.04 7.65
N ARG A 176 -6.21 18.06 6.82
CA ARG A 176 -7.05 16.91 7.13
C ARG A 176 -6.31 15.63 6.81
N LEU A 177 -6.49 14.65 7.68
CA LEU A 177 -5.97 13.32 7.48
C LEU A 177 -7.09 12.44 6.91
N ILE A 178 -6.90 11.98 5.70
CA ILE A 178 -7.81 11.04 5.01
C ILE A 178 -7.27 9.65 5.26
N HIS A 179 -8.10 8.77 5.79
CA HIS A 179 -7.78 7.37 6.02
C HIS A 179 -8.56 6.44 5.11
N SER A 180 -7.88 5.41 4.62
CA SER A 180 -8.47 4.37 3.79
C SER A 180 -7.86 3.02 4.13
N MET A 181 -8.68 2.03 4.39
CA MET A 181 -8.21 0.66 4.52
C MET A 181 -8.24 -0.03 3.16
N GLY A 182 -7.09 -0.53 2.73
CA GLY A 182 -6.89 -1.16 1.43
C GLY A 182 -6.61 -2.65 1.51
N ILE A 183 -7.00 -3.34 0.45
CA ILE A 183 -6.56 -4.70 0.14
C ILE A 183 -5.70 -4.60 -1.11
N ASN A 184 -4.47 -5.09 -1.02
CA ASN A 184 -3.49 -5.05 -2.10
C ASN A 184 -3.19 -6.47 -2.58
N VAL A 185 -3.11 -6.63 -3.90
CA VAL A 185 -2.68 -7.88 -4.53
C VAL A 185 -1.66 -7.52 -5.60
N GLY A 186 -0.53 -8.22 -5.61
CA GLY A 186 0.54 -7.92 -6.55
C GLY A 186 1.34 -9.15 -6.95
N VAL A 187 2.11 -8.96 -8.01
CA VAL A 187 3.13 -9.91 -8.47
C VAL A 187 4.48 -9.32 -8.15
N CYS A 188 5.32 -10.12 -7.53
CA CYS A 188 6.70 -9.72 -7.24
C CYS A 188 7.68 -10.52 -8.10
N PHE A 189 8.72 -9.82 -8.54
CA PHE A 189 9.82 -10.37 -9.32
C PHE A 189 11.12 -10.11 -8.56
N GLN A 190 11.88 -11.17 -8.33
CA GLN A 190 13.19 -11.05 -7.72
C GLN A 190 14.26 -11.22 -8.80
N ILE A 191 15.10 -10.21 -8.93
CA ILE A 191 16.20 -10.20 -9.89
C ILE A 191 17.46 -10.31 -9.05
N LYS A 192 18.29 -11.35 -9.30
CA LYS A 192 19.60 -11.47 -8.67
C LYS A 192 20.46 -10.29 -9.11
N GLY A 193 21.14 -9.64 -8.16
CA GLY A 193 22.08 -8.56 -8.46
C GLY A 193 23.22 -9.07 -9.34
N TRP A 194 23.73 -8.16 -10.14
CA TRP A 194 24.98 -8.36 -10.92
C TRP A 194 26.17 -8.21 -10.01
#